data_9763c5a5d3a509952591e7abd02ef7d4
#
_entry.id   9763c5a5d3a509952591e7abd02ef7d4
#
_cell.length_a   1.000
_cell.length_b   1.000
_cell.length_c   1.000
_cell.angle_alpha   90.00
_cell.angle_beta   90.00
_cell.angle_gamma   90.00
#
_symmetry.space_group_name_H-M   'P 1'
#
loop_
_entity.id
_entity.type
_entity.pdbx_description
1 polymer ?
#
loop_
_entity_poly.entity_id
_entity_poly.type
_entity_poly.pdbx_seq_one_letter_code
_entity_poly.pdbx_strand_id
1 'polypeptide(L)'
;TRDAELVKKFADIARQEYLAVGIRTALHPMADLATDPRWARNFGTFGSDSKLSASLTLAYMDGFQGENINSQSVLTMVKHFPGGGPQENGLDAHLMSGKNQVYPGKMFDYHLEPFIEAINNNLKVIMPYYGITVDQSKENVAIGFNRYLLNDLLRGKLNYDGVICSDWGIITGRHWGVTNLTIPERYIKAINAGIDQFGGEMHPEIVVQLV
;
A
#
# COMPACT_ATOMS: atom_id res chain seq x y z
N THR A 1 -18.75 -1.47 10.82
CA THR A 1 -18.58 -1.64 12.27
C THR A 1 -17.41 -0.79 12.78
N ARG A 2 -17.39 -0.51 14.07
CA ARG A 2 -16.25 0.08 14.81
C ARG A 2 -15.77 -0.88 15.89
N ASP A 3 -16.05 -2.15 15.73
CA ASP A 3 -15.80 -3.24 16.66
C ASP A 3 -14.63 -4.07 16.15
N ALA A 4 -13.48 -3.98 16.81
CA ALA A 4 -12.26 -4.67 16.46
C ALA A 4 -12.39 -6.20 16.58
N GLU A 5 -13.11 -6.68 17.62
CA GLU A 5 -13.31 -8.12 17.83
C GLU A 5 -14.16 -8.73 16.70
N LEU A 6 -15.18 -7.99 16.24
CA LEU A 6 -15.99 -8.43 15.10
C LEU A 6 -15.17 -8.44 13.81
N VAL A 7 -14.29 -7.43 13.59
CA VAL A 7 -13.39 -7.37 12.43
C VAL A 7 -12.40 -8.54 12.46
N LYS A 8 -11.81 -8.86 13.63
CA LYS A 8 -10.90 -9.99 13.80
C LYS A 8 -11.60 -11.32 13.50
N LYS A 9 -12.81 -11.51 14.01
CA LYS A 9 -13.59 -12.71 13.74
C LYS A 9 -13.95 -12.86 12.25
N PHE A 10 -14.36 -11.78 11.60
CA PHE A 10 -14.60 -11.76 10.16
C PHE A 10 -13.34 -12.17 9.38
N ALA A 11 -12.22 -11.59 9.74
CA ALA A 11 -10.92 -11.84 9.10
C ALA A 11 -10.47 -13.32 9.30
N ASP A 12 -10.69 -13.90 10.48
CA ASP A 12 -10.38 -15.33 10.74
C ASP A 12 -11.25 -16.27 9.89
N ILE A 13 -12.53 -15.98 9.72
CA ILE A 13 -13.41 -16.76 8.84
C ILE A 13 -12.89 -16.69 7.40
N ALA A 14 -12.60 -15.50 6.90
CA ALA A 14 -12.06 -15.30 5.57
C ALA A 14 -10.69 -16.01 5.39
N ARG A 15 -9.82 -15.98 6.39
CA ARG A 15 -8.55 -16.73 6.39
C ARG A 15 -8.76 -18.22 6.14
N GLN A 16 -9.72 -18.83 6.82
CA GLN A 16 -10.03 -20.26 6.65
C GLN A 16 -10.46 -20.57 5.22
N GLU A 17 -11.27 -19.71 4.61
CA GLU A 17 -11.68 -19.86 3.21
C GLU A 17 -10.50 -19.68 2.24
N TYR A 18 -9.61 -18.71 2.49
CA TYR A 18 -8.37 -18.52 1.71
C TYR A 18 -7.48 -19.76 1.76
N LEU A 19 -7.31 -20.35 2.95
CA LEU A 19 -6.52 -21.58 3.12
C LEU A 19 -7.15 -22.76 2.37
N ALA A 20 -8.47 -22.88 2.41
CA ALA A 20 -9.18 -23.98 1.77
C ALA A 20 -8.95 -24.01 0.24
N VAL A 21 -8.77 -22.85 -0.38
CA VAL A 21 -8.47 -22.72 -1.82
C VAL A 21 -6.98 -22.52 -2.13
N GLY A 22 -6.10 -22.64 -1.12
CA GLY A 22 -4.64 -22.56 -1.28
C GLY A 22 -4.04 -21.15 -1.37
N ILE A 23 -4.82 -20.08 -1.09
CA ILE A 23 -4.32 -18.71 -1.09
C ILE A 23 -3.59 -18.42 0.21
N ARG A 24 -2.39 -17.82 0.12
CA ARG A 24 -1.50 -17.56 1.27
C ARG A 24 -1.21 -16.09 1.51
N THR A 25 -1.63 -15.21 0.60
CA THR A 25 -1.50 -13.75 0.75
C THR A 25 -2.76 -13.08 0.26
N ALA A 26 -3.33 -12.22 1.08
CA ALA A 26 -4.53 -11.44 0.80
C ALA A 26 -4.16 -10.00 0.43
N LEU A 27 -4.70 -9.47 -0.68
CA LEU A 27 -4.44 -8.12 -1.21
C LEU A 27 -5.24 -7.03 -0.46
N HIS A 28 -5.31 -7.12 0.83
CA HIS A 28 -6.04 -6.24 1.75
C HIS A 28 -5.50 -6.38 3.18
N PRO A 29 -5.90 -5.51 4.15
CA PRO A 29 -6.92 -4.48 4.07
C PRO A 29 -6.44 -3.16 3.46
N MET A 30 -7.39 -2.25 3.16
CA MET A 30 -7.12 -0.85 2.87
C MET A 30 -7.03 -0.07 4.18
N ALA A 31 -5.82 0.38 4.52
CA ALA A 31 -5.56 1.26 5.66
C ALA A 31 -5.62 2.76 5.30
N ASP A 32 -6.02 3.06 4.06
CA ASP A 32 -6.27 4.41 3.58
C ASP A 32 -7.36 5.11 4.40
N LEU A 33 -7.23 6.42 4.60
CA LEU A 33 -8.24 7.21 5.32
C LEU A 33 -9.21 7.89 4.34
N ALA A 34 -10.51 7.73 4.58
CA ALA A 34 -11.59 8.33 3.80
C ALA A 34 -11.72 9.83 4.11
N THR A 35 -10.71 10.66 3.80
CA THR A 35 -10.67 12.08 4.13
C THR A 35 -11.31 12.98 3.07
N ASP A 36 -11.46 12.51 1.84
CA ASP A 36 -12.26 13.20 0.80
C ASP A 36 -13.49 12.35 0.44
N PRO A 37 -14.72 12.81 0.73
CA PRO A 37 -15.95 12.04 0.47
C PRO A 37 -16.20 11.79 -1.03
N ARG A 38 -15.53 12.51 -1.92
CA ARG A 38 -15.64 12.35 -3.39
C ARG A 38 -14.79 11.19 -3.91
N TRP A 39 -13.82 10.72 -3.13
CA TRP A 39 -12.97 9.62 -3.56
C TRP A 39 -13.76 8.31 -3.67
N ALA A 40 -13.76 7.72 -4.86
CA ALA A 40 -14.60 6.56 -5.18
C ALA A 40 -14.25 5.29 -4.37
N ARG A 41 -13.09 5.21 -3.72
CA ARG A 41 -12.63 4.03 -2.96
C ARG A 41 -12.90 4.11 -1.45
N ASN A 42 -13.58 5.15 -0.98
CA ASN A 42 -13.91 5.30 0.45
C ASN A 42 -14.61 4.09 1.06
N PHE A 43 -15.44 3.38 0.29
CA PHE A 43 -16.19 2.21 0.74
C PHE A 43 -15.28 1.04 1.18
N GLY A 44 -14.05 0.98 0.69
CA GLY A 44 -13.08 -0.07 1.04
C GLY A 44 -12.25 0.23 2.30
N THR A 45 -12.42 1.41 2.90
CA THR A 45 -11.65 1.88 4.06
C THR A 45 -12.37 1.63 5.38
N PHE A 46 -11.65 1.76 6.48
CA PHE A 46 -12.22 1.75 7.84
C PHE A 46 -12.73 3.14 8.30
N GLY A 47 -12.65 4.15 7.45
CA GLY A 47 -13.13 5.50 7.71
C GLY A 47 -12.03 6.55 7.68
N SER A 48 -12.30 7.74 8.24
CA SER A 48 -11.42 8.90 8.19
C SER A 48 -10.60 9.14 9.47
N ASP A 49 -10.91 8.44 10.56
CA ASP A 49 -10.17 8.54 11.81
C ASP A 49 -8.95 7.61 11.78
N SER A 50 -7.75 8.16 11.95
CA SER A 50 -6.50 7.41 11.82
C SER A 50 -6.35 6.33 12.89
N LYS A 51 -6.72 6.62 14.14
CA LYS A 51 -6.60 5.67 15.27
C LYS A 51 -7.59 4.53 15.16
N LEU A 52 -8.83 4.84 14.80
CA LEU A 52 -9.84 3.81 14.53
C LEU A 52 -9.40 2.93 13.36
N SER A 53 -8.95 3.52 12.26
CA SER A 53 -8.47 2.78 11.09
C SER A 53 -7.26 1.90 11.43
N ALA A 54 -6.32 2.41 12.23
CA ALA A 54 -5.19 1.62 12.74
C ALA A 54 -5.67 0.42 13.56
N SER A 55 -6.54 0.64 14.55
CA SER A 55 -7.09 -0.43 15.40
C SER A 55 -7.81 -1.52 14.58
N LEU A 56 -8.63 -1.12 13.60
CA LEU A 56 -9.36 -2.07 12.77
C LEU A 56 -8.45 -2.78 11.76
N THR A 57 -7.40 -2.11 11.27
CA THR A 57 -6.35 -2.72 10.44
C THR A 57 -5.62 -3.80 11.21
N LEU A 58 -5.22 -3.54 12.45
CA LEU A 58 -4.58 -4.54 13.31
C LEU A 58 -5.48 -5.72 13.59
N ALA A 59 -6.74 -5.48 13.95
CA ALA A 59 -7.71 -6.56 14.18
C ALA A 59 -7.89 -7.45 12.93
N TYR A 60 -7.89 -6.83 11.76
CA TYR A 60 -7.95 -7.54 10.49
C TYR A 60 -6.69 -8.37 10.23
N MET A 61 -5.51 -7.80 10.45
CA MET A 61 -4.23 -8.51 10.36
C MET A 61 -4.19 -9.72 11.31
N ASP A 62 -4.57 -9.51 12.56
CA ASP A 62 -4.61 -10.58 13.57
C ASP A 62 -5.50 -11.74 13.17
N GLY A 63 -6.67 -11.45 12.60
CA GLY A 63 -7.56 -12.50 12.12
C GLY A 63 -7.00 -13.31 10.96
N PHE A 64 -6.24 -12.67 10.04
CA PHE A 64 -5.60 -13.33 8.91
C PHE A 64 -4.27 -14.00 9.26
N GLN A 65 -3.42 -13.36 10.03
CA GLN A 65 -2.06 -13.83 10.32
C GLN A 65 -1.97 -14.67 11.59
N GLY A 66 -2.88 -14.45 12.57
CA GLY A 66 -2.76 -14.97 13.91
C GLY A 66 -1.69 -14.24 14.72
N GLU A 67 -1.51 -14.61 15.98
CA GLU A 67 -0.48 -14.03 16.87
C GLU A 67 0.93 -14.31 16.35
N ASN A 68 1.15 -15.48 15.79
CA ASN A 68 2.42 -15.90 15.20
C ASN A 68 2.18 -16.45 13.81
N ILE A 69 2.97 -15.99 12.83
CA ILE A 69 2.91 -16.47 11.45
C ILE A 69 3.37 -17.93 11.39
N ASN A 70 2.51 -18.78 10.83
CA ASN A 70 2.75 -20.22 10.70
C ASN A 70 2.00 -20.79 9.48
N SER A 71 1.96 -22.12 9.33
CA SER A 71 1.30 -22.79 8.19
C SER A 71 -0.21 -22.56 8.10
N GLN A 72 -0.84 -22.05 9.14
CA GLN A 72 -2.26 -21.68 9.16
C GLN A 72 -2.51 -20.18 8.95
N SER A 73 -1.46 -19.41 8.73
CA SER A 73 -1.56 -17.99 8.44
C SER A 73 -1.82 -17.70 6.96
N VAL A 74 -2.54 -16.62 6.71
CA VAL A 74 -2.58 -15.92 5.42
C VAL A 74 -2.01 -14.53 5.65
N LEU A 75 -0.98 -14.14 4.90
CA LEU A 75 -0.39 -12.82 5.03
C LEU A 75 -1.35 -11.76 4.53
N THR A 76 -1.40 -10.63 5.21
CA THR A 76 -2.10 -9.44 4.72
C THR A 76 -1.13 -8.53 3.97
N MET A 77 -1.58 -7.99 2.84
CA MET A 77 -0.89 -6.92 2.12
C MET A 77 -1.60 -5.62 2.41
N VAL A 78 -1.15 -4.90 3.43
CA VAL A 78 -1.76 -3.62 3.82
C VAL A 78 -1.49 -2.57 2.76
N LYS A 79 -2.55 -1.84 2.38
CA LYS A 79 -2.52 -0.90 1.27
C LYS A 79 -3.37 0.33 1.54
N HIS A 80 -3.09 1.44 0.85
CA HIS A 80 -2.01 1.69 -0.10
C HIS A 80 -1.04 2.71 0.50
N PHE A 81 0.13 2.27 0.85
CA PHE A 81 1.15 3.12 1.48
C PHE A 81 1.50 4.35 0.62
N PRO A 82 1.67 5.53 1.20
CA PRO A 82 1.56 5.94 2.63
C PRO A 82 0.15 6.44 3.04
N GLY A 83 -0.88 6.05 2.33
CA GLY A 83 -2.28 6.42 2.51
C GLY A 83 -2.86 7.10 1.27
N GLY A 84 -3.75 6.41 0.54
CA GLY A 84 -4.31 6.87 -0.73
C GLY A 84 -5.48 7.85 -0.61
N GLY A 85 -5.92 8.19 0.61
CA GLY A 85 -7.11 9.00 0.83
C GLY A 85 -7.07 10.46 0.36
N PRO A 86 -5.93 11.20 0.46
CA PRO A 86 -5.89 12.64 0.19
C PRO A 86 -5.74 12.93 -1.32
N GLN A 87 -6.69 12.44 -2.11
CA GLN A 87 -6.69 12.60 -3.56
C GLN A 87 -7.06 14.04 -3.96
N GLU A 88 -6.29 14.64 -4.85
CA GLU A 88 -6.59 15.97 -5.39
C GLU A 88 -7.97 15.97 -6.07
N ASN A 89 -8.88 16.82 -5.60
CA ASN A 89 -10.29 16.91 -6.05
C ASN A 89 -11.09 15.60 -5.90
N GLY A 90 -10.64 14.65 -5.07
CA GLY A 90 -11.27 13.34 -4.91
C GLY A 90 -11.08 12.40 -6.10
N LEU A 91 -10.23 12.74 -7.07
CA LEU A 91 -9.99 11.94 -8.26
C LEU A 91 -9.05 10.78 -7.96
N ASP A 92 -9.37 9.60 -8.50
CA ASP A 92 -8.61 8.38 -8.20
C ASP A 92 -7.32 8.24 -9.02
N ALA A 93 -6.25 7.80 -8.38
CA ALA A 93 -4.91 7.68 -8.95
C ALA A 93 -4.77 6.57 -10.01
N HIS A 94 -5.80 5.76 -10.28
CA HIS A 94 -5.82 4.87 -11.44
C HIS A 94 -5.85 5.62 -12.76
N LEU A 95 -6.28 6.89 -12.74
CA LEU A 95 -6.34 7.77 -13.90
C LEU A 95 -5.30 8.89 -13.79
N MET A 96 -4.79 9.35 -14.92
CA MET A 96 -3.82 10.45 -14.95
C MET A 96 -4.37 11.74 -14.31
N SER A 97 -5.67 12.00 -14.43
CA SER A 97 -6.33 13.16 -13.80
C SER A 97 -6.33 13.11 -12.28
N GLY A 98 -6.23 11.92 -11.68
CA GLY A 98 -6.22 11.70 -10.23
C GLY A 98 -4.83 11.34 -9.68
N LYS A 99 -3.76 11.53 -10.44
CA LYS A 99 -2.40 11.13 -10.05
C LYS A 99 -1.86 11.79 -8.79
N ASN A 100 -2.40 12.94 -8.38
CA ASN A 100 -1.86 13.72 -7.28
C ASN A 100 -2.55 13.41 -5.95
N GLN A 101 -1.74 13.17 -4.92
CA GLN A 101 -2.15 13.19 -3.52
C GLN A 101 -1.65 14.48 -2.89
N VAL A 102 -2.55 15.26 -2.28
CA VAL A 102 -2.28 16.61 -1.79
C VAL A 102 -2.59 16.74 -0.30
N TYR A 103 -1.78 17.49 0.40
CA TYR A 103 -1.85 17.64 1.86
C TYR A 103 -1.95 19.10 2.28
N PRO A 104 -3.06 19.81 1.91
CA PRO A 104 -3.19 21.24 2.20
C PRO A 104 -3.19 21.55 3.71
N GLY A 105 -3.65 20.60 4.54
CA GLY A 105 -3.60 20.68 6.00
C GLY A 105 -2.29 20.19 6.63
N LYS A 106 -1.26 19.87 5.84
CA LYS A 106 0.01 19.27 6.29
C LYS A 106 -0.18 17.97 7.08
N MET A 107 -1.19 17.18 6.72
CA MET A 107 -1.61 15.98 7.46
C MET A 107 -1.02 14.68 6.90
N PHE A 108 0.17 14.72 6.31
CA PHE A 108 0.83 13.52 5.78
C PHE A 108 0.99 12.44 6.85
N ASP A 109 1.49 12.81 8.03
CA ASP A 109 1.71 11.89 9.13
C ASP A 109 0.41 11.26 9.66
N TYR A 110 -0.71 11.99 9.59
CA TYR A 110 -2.02 11.47 9.95
C TYR A 110 -2.45 10.31 9.04
N HIS A 111 -2.19 10.43 7.74
CA HIS A 111 -2.45 9.35 6.78
C HIS A 111 -1.49 8.16 6.96
N LEU A 112 -0.28 8.42 7.45
CA LEU A 112 0.74 7.40 7.67
C LEU A 112 0.50 6.57 8.93
N GLU A 113 -0.23 7.09 9.92
CA GLU A 113 -0.43 6.47 11.24
C GLU A 113 -0.92 5.00 11.16
N PRO A 114 -1.95 4.62 10.37
CA PRO A 114 -2.38 3.22 10.28
C PRO A 114 -1.30 2.27 9.76
N PHE A 115 -0.41 2.75 8.89
CA PHE A 115 0.70 1.95 8.37
C PHE A 115 1.81 1.80 9.39
N ILE A 116 2.12 2.84 10.16
CA ILE A 116 3.08 2.77 11.28
C ILE A 116 2.64 1.71 12.28
N GLU A 117 1.37 1.74 12.68
CA GLU A 117 0.82 0.75 13.61
C GLU A 117 0.88 -0.67 13.04
N ALA A 118 0.55 -0.85 11.75
CA ALA A 118 0.66 -2.16 11.10
C ALA A 118 2.11 -2.67 11.06
N ILE A 119 3.08 -1.82 10.75
CA ILE A 119 4.51 -2.14 10.72
C ILE A 119 4.99 -2.56 12.12
N ASN A 120 4.65 -1.80 13.15
CA ASN A 120 5.01 -2.09 14.55
C ASN A 120 4.40 -3.42 15.05
N ASN A 121 3.35 -3.91 14.38
CA ASN A 121 2.66 -5.16 14.68
C ASN A 121 2.90 -6.25 13.63
N ASN A 122 4.13 -6.35 13.14
CA ASN A 122 4.61 -7.49 12.33
C ASN A 122 3.97 -7.61 10.93
N LEU A 123 3.65 -6.47 10.29
CA LEU A 123 3.25 -6.46 8.88
C LEU A 123 4.34 -7.03 7.99
N LYS A 124 4.01 -8.01 7.13
CA LYS A 124 4.98 -8.67 6.24
C LYS A 124 4.89 -8.28 4.78
N VAL A 125 3.75 -7.77 4.33
CA VAL A 125 3.62 -7.31 2.94
C VAL A 125 2.91 -5.94 2.91
N ILE A 126 3.47 -5.00 2.17
CA ILE A 126 2.91 -3.66 1.99
C ILE A 126 2.83 -3.31 0.51
N MET A 127 1.79 -2.58 0.12
CA MET A 127 1.61 -2.12 -1.25
C MET A 127 1.60 -0.59 -1.31
N PRO A 128 2.58 0.03 -1.99
CA PRO A 128 2.54 1.45 -2.32
C PRO A 128 1.43 1.77 -3.32
N TYR A 129 0.82 2.97 -3.21
CA TYR A 129 -0.21 3.41 -4.12
C TYR A 129 0.34 3.99 -5.44
N TYR A 130 -0.53 4.22 -6.41
CA TYR A 130 -0.18 4.82 -7.70
C TYR A 130 0.17 6.29 -7.64
N GLY A 131 -0.33 7.01 -6.64
CA GLY A 131 -0.31 8.45 -6.57
C GLY A 131 1.08 9.06 -6.46
N ILE A 132 1.16 10.36 -6.76
CA ILE A 132 2.29 11.23 -6.47
C ILE A 132 1.95 11.98 -5.18
N THR A 133 2.70 11.76 -4.11
CA THR A 133 2.58 12.55 -2.87
C THR A 133 3.22 13.92 -3.08
N VAL A 134 2.44 14.87 -3.55
CA VAL A 134 2.94 16.18 -3.98
C VAL A 134 3.67 16.87 -2.82
N ASP A 135 4.90 17.33 -3.09
CA ASP A 135 5.77 18.08 -2.16
C ASP A 135 6.12 17.37 -0.84
N GLN A 136 5.92 16.02 -0.76
CA GLN A 136 6.35 15.24 0.40
C GLN A 136 7.79 14.71 0.25
N SER A 137 8.40 14.86 -0.93
CA SER A 137 9.78 14.50 -1.23
C SER A 137 10.37 15.44 -2.28
N LYS A 138 11.67 15.33 -2.52
CA LYS A 138 12.35 16.15 -3.55
C LYS A 138 11.90 15.81 -4.97
N GLU A 139 11.34 14.61 -5.17
CA GLU A 139 10.98 14.09 -6.49
C GLU A 139 9.47 13.80 -6.52
N ASN A 140 8.73 14.55 -7.35
CA ASN A 140 7.29 14.32 -7.56
C ASN A 140 7.08 13.22 -8.63
N VAL A 141 7.23 11.97 -8.20
CA VAL A 141 6.95 10.75 -8.98
C VAL A 141 6.00 9.83 -8.21
N ALA A 142 5.34 8.93 -8.92
CA ALA A 142 4.48 7.92 -8.28
C ALA A 142 5.25 7.14 -7.20
N ILE A 143 4.55 6.78 -6.12
CA ILE A 143 5.15 6.24 -4.90
C ILE A 143 6.04 5.02 -5.19
N GLY A 144 5.63 4.13 -6.10
CA GLY A 144 6.44 2.98 -6.51
C GLY A 144 7.79 3.30 -7.16
N PHE A 145 8.02 4.57 -7.55
CA PHE A 145 9.30 5.07 -8.09
C PHE A 145 10.01 6.04 -7.15
N ASN A 146 9.44 6.29 -5.97
CA ASN A 146 9.92 7.32 -5.05
C ASN A 146 10.84 6.70 -3.98
N ARG A 147 12.16 6.84 -4.20
CA ARG A 147 13.18 6.32 -3.29
C ARG A 147 13.03 6.85 -1.86
N TYR A 148 12.72 8.13 -1.69
CA TYR A 148 12.56 8.70 -0.35
C TYR A 148 11.44 8.00 0.43
N LEU A 149 10.28 7.76 -0.21
CA LEU A 149 9.15 7.14 0.47
C LEU A 149 9.40 5.66 0.79
N LEU A 150 10.00 4.91 -0.13
CA LEU A 150 10.16 3.46 0.05
C LEU A 150 11.45 3.09 0.80
N ASN A 151 12.56 3.79 0.52
CA ASN A 151 13.84 3.48 1.15
C ASN A 151 14.06 4.32 2.41
N ASP A 152 14.04 5.66 2.30
CA ASP A 152 14.45 6.50 3.41
C ASP A 152 13.38 6.56 4.52
N LEU A 153 12.10 6.61 4.16
CA LEU A 153 10.99 6.61 5.12
C LEU A 153 10.62 5.18 5.53
N LEU A 154 10.16 4.33 4.60
CA LEU A 154 9.59 3.03 4.94
C LEU A 154 10.66 2.08 5.49
N ARG A 155 11.74 1.85 4.75
CA ARG A 155 12.83 0.98 5.23
C ARG A 155 13.64 1.61 6.36
N GLY A 156 14.05 2.88 6.17
CA GLY A 156 14.96 3.56 7.09
C GLY A 156 14.30 4.01 8.38
N LYS A 157 13.37 4.96 8.31
CA LYS A 157 12.78 5.57 9.51
C LYS A 157 11.77 4.65 10.22
N LEU A 158 10.97 3.90 9.45
CA LEU A 158 9.95 3.00 9.99
C LEU A 158 10.46 1.57 10.22
N ASN A 159 11.72 1.27 9.86
CA ASN A 159 12.37 -0.03 10.03
C ASN A 159 11.56 -1.21 9.45
N TYR A 160 10.85 -0.98 8.35
CA TYR A 160 10.07 -2.04 7.71
C TYR A 160 10.98 -3.04 7.00
N ASP A 161 10.88 -4.33 7.38
CA ASP A 161 11.71 -5.44 6.86
C ASP A 161 10.95 -6.41 5.94
N GLY A 162 9.63 -6.20 5.75
CA GLY A 162 8.78 -7.05 4.92
C GLY A 162 8.91 -6.79 3.42
N VAL A 163 8.07 -7.43 2.63
CA VAL A 163 8.03 -7.30 1.16
C VAL A 163 7.27 -6.04 0.75
N ILE A 164 7.86 -5.25 -0.14
CA ILE A 164 7.21 -4.13 -0.83
C ILE A 164 6.76 -4.62 -2.20
N CYS A 165 5.46 -4.93 -2.32
CA CYS A 165 4.85 -5.33 -3.58
C CYS A 165 4.23 -4.12 -4.27
N SER A 166 4.63 -3.82 -5.50
CA SER A 166 4.03 -2.71 -6.24
C SER A 166 2.52 -2.89 -6.42
N ASP A 167 1.80 -1.79 -6.56
CA ASP A 167 0.44 -1.86 -7.11
C ASP A 167 0.49 -2.28 -8.59
N TRP A 168 -0.65 -2.67 -9.16
CA TRP A 168 -0.73 -3.36 -10.44
C TRP A 168 -0.49 -2.46 -11.65
N GLY A 169 0.48 -2.85 -12.48
CA GLY A 169 0.75 -2.16 -13.74
C GLY A 169 1.41 -0.80 -13.59
N ILE A 170 2.31 -0.60 -12.62
CA ILE A 170 3.04 0.67 -12.45
C ILE A 170 4.04 0.92 -13.58
N ILE A 171 4.59 -0.13 -14.17
CA ILE A 171 5.60 -0.02 -15.22
C ILE A 171 4.96 0.30 -16.57
N THR A 172 3.89 -0.44 -16.93
CA THR A 172 3.29 -0.36 -18.26
C THR A 172 2.12 0.62 -18.35
N GLY A 173 1.41 0.88 -17.25
CA GLY A 173 0.16 1.65 -17.24
C GLY A 173 0.19 2.94 -16.42
N ARG A 174 0.54 2.86 -15.12
CA ARG A 174 0.37 3.95 -14.15
C ARG A 174 1.70 4.52 -13.68
N HIS A 175 2.51 4.93 -14.63
CA HIS A 175 3.89 5.41 -14.44
C HIS A 175 3.94 6.93 -14.27
N TRP A 176 3.15 7.47 -13.32
CA TRP A 176 3.02 8.90 -13.12
C TRP A 176 4.34 9.54 -12.69
N GLY A 177 4.70 10.64 -13.37
CA GLY A 177 5.95 11.36 -13.13
C GLY A 177 7.20 10.75 -13.78
N VAL A 178 7.09 9.56 -14.41
CA VAL A 178 8.20 8.87 -15.11
C VAL A 178 7.83 8.46 -16.54
N THR A 179 6.94 9.19 -17.16
CA THR A 179 6.43 8.92 -18.52
C THR A 179 7.50 9.01 -19.61
N ASN A 180 8.56 9.78 -19.35
CA ASN A 180 9.71 9.96 -20.24
C ASN A 180 10.71 8.80 -20.20
N LEU A 181 10.59 7.88 -19.21
CA LEU A 181 11.45 6.72 -19.09
C LEU A 181 10.92 5.56 -19.93
N THR A 182 11.84 4.79 -20.50
CA THR A 182 11.53 3.51 -21.15
C THR A 182 11.09 2.45 -20.13
N ILE A 183 10.50 1.35 -20.59
CA ILE A 183 10.07 0.24 -19.70
C ILE A 183 11.24 -0.30 -18.86
N PRO A 184 12.43 -0.63 -19.43
CA PRO A 184 13.58 -1.05 -18.63
C PRO A 184 14.00 -0.01 -17.58
N GLU A 185 14.05 1.27 -17.95
CA GLU A 185 14.42 2.35 -17.01
C GLU A 185 13.41 2.50 -15.87
N ARG A 186 12.12 2.27 -16.11
CA ARG A 186 11.10 2.25 -15.06
C ARG A 186 11.32 1.09 -14.10
N TYR A 187 11.65 -0.12 -14.58
CA TYR A 187 12.03 -1.24 -13.72
C TYR A 187 13.23 -0.90 -12.86
N ILE A 188 14.31 -0.40 -13.46
CA ILE A 188 15.52 0.04 -12.73
C ILE A 188 15.15 1.05 -11.64
N LYS A 189 14.36 2.07 -11.99
CA LYS A 189 13.96 3.12 -11.03
C LYS A 189 13.12 2.56 -9.89
N ALA A 190 12.17 1.67 -10.16
CA ALA A 190 11.32 1.05 -9.14
C ALA A 190 12.12 0.13 -8.21
N ILE A 191 13.01 -0.71 -8.75
CA ILE A 191 13.90 -1.57 -7.97
C ILE A 191 14.81 -0.71 -7.08
N ASN A 192 15.44 0.32 -7.63
CA ASN A 192 16.28 1.25 -6.87
C ASN A 192 15.50 2.09 -5.85
N ALA A 193 14.20 2.27 -6.03
CA ALA A 193 13.32 2.89 -5.04
C ALA A 193 13.01 1.95 -3.87
N GLY A 194 13.09 0.61 -4.05
CA GLY A 194 12.88 -0.37 -3.00
C GLY A 194 11.73 -1.35 -3.26
N ILE A 195 11.20 -1.45 -4.49
CA ILE A 195 10.21 -2.48 -4.84
C ILE A 195 10.89 -3.85 -4.88
N ASP A 196 10.34 -4.81 -4.15
CA ASP A 196 10.81 -6.20 -4.11
C ASP A 196 10.05 -7.11 -5.07
N GLN A 197 8.76 -6.82 -5.30
CA GLN A 197 7.88 -7.61 -6.13
C GLN A 197 7.00 -6.71 -7.00
N PHE A 198 6.87 -7.05 -8.27
CA PHE A 198 6.00 -6.34 -9.21
C PHE A 198 4.62 -7.00 -9.29
N GLY A 199 3.57 -6.23 -9.02
CA GLY A 199 2.19 -6.63 -9.19
C GLY A 199 1.72 -6.37 -10.62
N GLY A 200 1.07 -7.36 -11.25
CA GLY A 200 0.41 -7.21 -12.55
C GLY A 200 1.30 -6.89 -13.75
N GLU A 201 2.62 -7.05 -13.63
CA GLU A 201 3.56 -6.92 -14.74
C GLU A 201 3.93 -8.30 -15.29
N MET A 202 4.02 -8.42 -16.62
CA MET A 202 4.15 -9.70 -17.31
C MET A 202 5.46 -9.82 -18.11
N HIS A 203 6.50 -9.08 -17.72
CA HIS A 203 7.79 -8.99 -18.44
C HIS A 203 9.00 -9.38 -17.56
N PRO A 204 9.04 -10.61 -16.99
CA PRO A 204 10.14 -11.04 -16.13
C PRO A 204 11.50 -11.09 -16.87
N GLU A 205 11.48 -11.31 -18.19
CA GLU A 205 12.67 -11.31 -19.03
C GLU A 205 13.42 -9.97 -19.01
N ILE A 206 12.70 -8.85 -18.87
CA ILE A 206 13.33 -7.52 -18.75
C ILE A 206 14.10 -7.43 -17.43
N VAL A 207 13.50 -7.88 -16.32
CA VAL A 207 14.15 -7.85 -15.00
C VAL A 207 15.41 -8.70 -15.00
N VAL A 208 15.36 -9.92 -15.61
CA VAL A 208 16.53 -10.81 -15.73
C VAL A 208 17.65 -10.18 -16.54
N GLN A 209 17.34 -9.39 -17.57
CA GLN A 209 18.36 -8.70 -18.39
C GLN A 209 19.01 -7.50 -17.68
N LEU A 210 18.40 -6.99 -16.60
CA LEU A 210 18.89 -5.85 -15.84
C LEU A 210 19.86 -6.24 -14.70
N VAL A 211 20.00 -7.53 -14.44
CA VAL A 211 20.88 -8.13 -13.42
C VAL A 211 22.14 -8.70 -14.09
#